data_c1374d367637dad6cf7beb0df536b2f8
#
_entry.id   c1374d367637dad6cf7beb0df536b2f8
#
_cell.length_a   1.000
_cell.length_b   1.000
_cell.length_c   1.000
_cell.angle_alpha   90.00
_cell.angle_beta   90.00
_cell.angle_gamma   90.00
#
_symmetry.space_group_name_H-M   'P 1'
#
loop_
_entity.id
_entity.type
_entity.pdbx_description
1 polymer ?
#
loop_
_entity_poly.entity_id
_entity_poly.type
_entity_poly.pdbx_seq_one_letter_code
_entity_poly.pdbx_strand_id
1 'polypeptide(L)'
;MSIVFNLKADIGNSKVKFKIGDQVQKVPSVYKRLFTPLTPSETDIEKCVVNLLDELNVHITSSAIKRSGQFLVGKRAMNFAKDTTTMDIEEGGKHEDDLPVIHLVSIVAAKAIQKEFGETRNSPKTLDVKVNLTTAIPASEWKPEHARTLEKRFIEKPHVAIVDIAEEKVTVTVTFENVIVTREGIPPLYRMIRAIANGEKKMFSRYVEFCKEQLKYSDEQIEALLTIETFSKKKILHSDIGDGTTEYIYTDGMNPIPDSCTGERRGIGHALLEAISLLQNNRPGVGELTRQQFAEILLKPEHKFHSEAKGFFYETRFVQAENIMRDIRNKYRNNTASEAEVIAIYGGGSIALEEDLEKELISFCKKNKLELLWIPAEYAVDMNIEGLDVLATEVLV
;
A
#
# COMPACT_ATOMS: atom_id res chain seq x y z
N MET A 1 5.87 22.29 -23.20
CA MET A 1 4.51 21.69 -23.02
C MET A 1 4.41 21.23 -21.57
N SER A 2 3.24 21.36 -20.94
CA SER A 2 3.06 20.86 -19.59
C SER A 2 2.82 19.32 -19.66
N ILE A 3 3.54 18.56 -18.85
CA ILE A 3 3.35 17.12 -18.71
C ILE A 3 2.10 16.90 -17.87
N VAL A 4 1.19 16.01 -18.30
CA VAL A 4 0.00 15.63 -17.51
C VAL A 4 0.12 14.18 -17.09
N PHE A 5 -0.10 13.91 -15.78
CA PHE A 5 -0.13 12.57 -15.21
C PHE A 5 -1.47 12.27 -14.53
N ASN A 6 -2.03 11.11 -14.84
CA ASN A 6 -3.12 10.50 -14.07
C ASN A 6 -2.49 9.51 -13.09
N LEU A 7 -2.24 9.96 -11.87
CA LEU A 7 -1.56 9.22 -10.81
C LEU A 7 -2.59 8.50 -9.93
N LYS A 8 -2.44 7.20 -9.79
CA LYS A 8 -3.10 6.41 -8.73
C LYS A 8 -2.04 6.05 -7.72
N ALA A 9 -2.33 6.21 -6.44
CA ALA A 9 -1.35 5.97 -5.38
C ALA A 9 -1.99 5.31 -4.15
N ASP A 10 -1.48 4.14 -3.80
CA ASP A 10 -1.71 3.46 -2.54
C ASP A 10 -0.49 3.71 -1.63
N ILE A 11 -0.66 4.63 -0.66
CA ILE A 11 0.41 5.07 0.23
C ILE A 11 0.39 4.17 1.47
N GLY A 12 0.97 2.99 1.35
CA GLY A 12 1.04 2.04 2.45
C GLY A 12 2.18 2.32 3.44
N ASN A 13 2.12 1.73 4.62
CA ASN A 13 3.13 1.91 5.67
C ASN A 13 4.51 1.31 5.31
N SER A 14 4.54 0.25 4.50
CA SER A 14 5.79 -0.38 4.04
C SER A 14 6.26 0.15 2.70
N LYS A 15 5.34 0.33 1.76
CA LYS A 15 5.62 0.76 0.38
C LYS A 15 4.55 1.72 -0.11
N VAL A 16 4.96 2.74 -0.84
CA VAL A 16 4.09 3.54 -1.70
C VAL A 16 4.01 2.80 -3.03
N LYS A 17 2.82 2.35 -3.39
CA LYS A 17 2.52 1.78 -4.70
C LYS A 17 1.85 2.85 -5.54
N PHE A 18 2.28 2.98 -6.77
CA PHE A 18 1.72 3.98 -7.65
C PHE A 18 1.64 3.49 -9.09
N LYS A 19 0.74 4.12 -9.85
CA LYS A 19 0.51 3.82 -11.27
C LYS A 19 0.40 5.14 -12.04
N ILE A 20 1.31 5.29 -12.99
CA ILE A 20 1.28 6.30 -14.05
C ILE A 20 1.39 5.52 -15.36
N GLY A 21 0.32 5.50 -16.17
CA GLY A 21 0.18 4.51 -17.26
C GLY A 21 -0.22 3.14 -16.73
N ASP A 22 0.26 2.05 -17.33
CA ASP A 22 -0.30 0.70 -17.11
C ASP A 22 0.40 -0.11 -16.00
N GLN A 23 1.63 0.24 -15.65
CA GLN A 23 2.42 -0.55 -14.72
C GLN A 23 2.37 -0.02 -13.29
N VAL A 24 2.16 -0.93 -12.34
CA VAL A 24 2.33 -0.66 -10.92
C VAL A 24 3.82 -0.60 -10.57
N GLN A 25 4.23 0.47 -9.94
CA GLN A 25 5.58 0.67 -9.41
C GLN A 25 5.52 0.82 -7.89
N LYS A 26 6.63 0.50 -7.21
CA LYS A 26 6.69 0.44 -5.74
C LYS A 26 7.97 1.13 -5.26
N VAL A 27 7.80 2.01 -4.28
CA VAL A 27 8.90 2.71 -3.60
C VAL A 27 8.76 2.45 -2.10
N PRO A 28 9.84 2.15 -1.36
CA PRO A 28 9.77 2.02 0.09
C PRO A 28 9.18 3.27 0.75
N SER A 29 8.26 3.09 1.69
CA SER A 29 7.57 4.18 2.40
C SER A 29 8.45 4.74 3.51
N VAL A 30 9.53 5.39 3.14
CA VAL A 30 10.54 5.93 4.04
C VAL A 30 11.21 7.14 3.41
N TYR A 31 11.51 8.15 4.23
CA TYR A 31 12.36 9.27 3.81
C TYR A 31 13.37 9.62 4.91
N LYS A 32 14.43 10.34 4.52
CA LYS A 32 15.40 10.94 5.45
C LYS A 32 15.57 12.42 5.10
N ARG A 33 15.42 13.29 6.09
CA ARG A 33 15.76 14.71 5.94
C ARG A 33 17.28 14.89 5.99
N LEU A 34 17.81 15.66 5.06
CA LEU A 34 19.22 16.06 5.05
C LEU A 34 19.39 17.49 5.53
N PHE A 35 20.43 17.72 6.32
CA PHE A 35 20.84 19.06 6.77
C PHE A 35 22.05 19.60 6.02
N THR A 36 22.77 18.69 5.35
CA THR A 36 23.92 19.01 4.48
C THR A 36 23.74 18.31 3.15
N PRO A 37 24.07 18.96 2.02
CA PRO A 37 24.05 18.31 0.71
C PRO A 37 24.95 17.10 0.67
N LEU A 38 24.55 16.08 -0.08
CA LEU A 38 25.39 14.92 -0.39
C LEU A 38 26.17 15.19 -1.68
N THR A 39 27.40 14.77 -1.71
CA THR A 39 28.19 14.73 -2.96
C THR A 39 27.64 13.62 -3.85
N PRO A 40 27.37 13.88 -5.15
CA PRO A 40 26.96 12.84 -6.08
C PRO A 40 28.02 11.72 -6.18
N SER A 41 27.56 10.48 -6.16
CA SER A 41 28.42 9.30 -6.32
C SER A 41 28.49 8.80 -7.76
N GLU A 42 27.55 9.22 -8.61
CA GLU A 42 27.47 8.90 -10.03
C GLU A 42 27.42 10.21 -10.81
N THR A 43 28.18 10.27 -11.89
CA THR A 43 28.29 11.46 -12.77
C THR A 43 27.64 11.24 -14.14
N ASP A 44 27.31 10.00 -14.49
CA ASP A 44 26.62 9.66 -15.72
C ASP A 44 25.11 9.99 -15.60
N ILE A 45 24.69 11.01 -16.33
CA ILE A 45 23.31 11.52 -16.30
C ILE A 45 22.30 10.44 -16.72
N GLU A 46 22.58 9.65 -17.76
CA GLU A 46 21.68 8.60 -18.23
C GLU A 46 21.45 7.54 -17.16
N LYS A 47 22.52 7.08 -16.49
CA LYS A 47 22.41 6.14 -15.36
C LYS A 47 21.64 6.74 -14.19
N CYS A 48 21.89 8.01 -13.87
CA CYS A 48 21.16 8.70 -12.81
C CYS A 48 19.67 8.78 -13.12
N VAL A 49 19.28 9.13 -14.35
CA VAL A 49 17.88 9.24 -14.75
C VAL A 49 17.19 7.86 -14.79
N VAL A 50 17.86 6.83 -15.31
CA VAL A 50 17.29 5.46 -15.33
C VAL A 50 16.99 4.97 -13.92
N ASN A 51 17.90 5.20 -12.97
CA ASN A 51 17.79 4.74 -11.60
C ASN A 51 17.13 5.78 -10.65
N LEU A 52 16.55 6.84 -11.18
CA LEU A 52 16.15 8.02 -10.39
C LEU A 52 15.19 7.71 -9.24
N LEU A 53 14.25 6.79 -9.43
CA LEU A 53 13.32 6.37 -8.36
C LEU A 53 14.02 5.65 -7.20
N ASP A 54 15.13 4.95 -7.46
CA ASP A 54 15.92 4.27 -6.43
C ASP A 54 16.92 5.21 -5.74
N GLU A 55 17.29 6.31 -6.41
CA GLU A 55 18.34 7.24 -5.99
C GLU A 55 17.81 8.66 -5.67
N LEU A 56 16.53 8.78 -5.30
CA LEU A 56 15.87 10.04 -5.05
C LEU A 56 16.56 10.88 -3.97
N ASN A 57 17.10 12.02 -4.41
CA ASN A 57 17.63 13.12 -3.60
C ASN A 57 16.97 14.41 -4.08
N VAL A 58 16.05 14.96 -3.27
CA VAL A 58 15.14 16.02 -3.71
C VAL A 58 14.98 17.10 -2.66
N HIS A 59 15.10 18.37 -3.07
CA HIS A 59 14.68 19.50 -2.25
C HIS A 59 13.22 19.82 -2.54
N ILE A 60 12.36 19.75 -1.53
CA ILE A 60 10.93 20.05 -1.66
C ILE A 60 10.61 21.37 -0.97
N THR A 61 10.00 22.29 -1.72
CA THR A 61 9.37 23.49 -1.20
C THR A 61 7.86 23.36 -1.39
N SER A 62 7.15 23.26 -0.28
CA SER A 62 5.70 23.06 -0.27
C SER A 62 5.09 23.60 1.02
N SER A 63 3.93 24.25 0.90
CA SER A 63 3.12 24.65 2.07
C SER A 63 2.38 23.45 2.71
N ALA A 64 2.35 22.30 2.04
CA ALA A 64 1.67 21.10 2.49
C ALA A 64 2.51 20.21 3.42
N ILE A 65 3.79 20.53 3.62
CA ILE A 65 4.66 19.84 4.58
C ILE A 65 5.07 20.79 5.70
N LYS A 66 5.28 20.24 6.89
CA LYS A 66 5.63 21.02 8.09
C LYS A 66 6.87 21.89 7.88
N ARG A 67 7.83 21.41 7.10
CA ARG A 67 9.06 22.15 6.81
C ARG A 67 9.67 21.72 5.47
N SER A 68 9.83 22.68 4.56
CA SER A 68 10.60 22.50 3.30
C SER A 68 12.05 22.08 3.59
N GLY A 69 12.69 21.39 2.66
CA GLY A 69 14.09 20.95 2.83
C GLY A 69 14.51 19.85 1.87
N GLN A 70 15.74 19.36 2.08
CA GLN A 70 16.32 18.28 1.31
C GLN A 70 15.94 16.93 1.90
N PHE A 71 15.55 15.99 1.03
CA PHE A 71 15.12 14.66 1.41
C PHE A 71 15.76 13.58 0.53
N LEU A 72 16.18 12.49 1.15
CA LEU A 72 16.32 11.21 0.48
C LEU A 72 14.99 10.47 0.60
N VAL A 73 14.52 9.84 -0.46
CA VAL A 73 13.22 9.19 -0.49
C VAL A 73 13.35 7.74 -0.97
N GLY A 74 12.57 6.87 -0.37
CA GLY A 74 12.47 5.47 -0.76
C GLY A 74 13.77 4.69 -0.53
N LYS A 75 14.21 3.94 -1.54
CA LYS A 75 15.36 3.03 -1.44
C LYS A 75 16.64 3.73 -1.00
N ARG A 76 16.89 4.94 -1.49
CA ARG A 76 18.05 5.71 -1.08
C ARG A 76 18.05 6.06 0.41
N ALA A 77 16.88 6.37 0.97
CA ALA A 77 16.75 6.64 2.41
C ALA A 77 17.05 5.40 3.26
N MET A 78 16.73 4.19 2.78
CA MET A 78 16.99 2.93 3.49
C MET A 78 18.47 2.65 3.73
N ASN A 79 19.37 3.25 2.96
CA ASN A 79 20.82 3.12 3.17
C ASN A 79 21.31 3.78 4.48
N PHE A 80 20.43 4.51 5.16
CA PHE A 80 20.71 5.18 6.43
C PHE A 80 19.85 4.55 7.54
N ALA A 81 20.47 3.88 8.50
CA ALA A 81 19.77 3.25 9.62
C ALA A 81 19.19 4.26 10.61
N LYS A 82 19.86 5.43 10.75
CA LYS A 82 19.46 6.48 11.69
C LYS A 82 18.77 7.64 11.00
N ASP A 83 17.88 8.30 11.74
CA ASP A 83 17.18 9.52 11.32
C ASP A 83 16.33 9.35 10.05
N THR A 84 15.87 8.12 9.77
CA THR A 84 14.86 7.87 8.75
C THR A 84 13.47 7.97 9.37
N THR A 85 12.53 8.48 8.57
CA THR A 85 11.12 8.59 8.95
C THR A 85 10.30 7.64 8.12
N THR A 86 9.54 6.79 8.79
CA THR A 86 8.49 5.94 8.21
C THR A 86 7.14 6.46 8.71
N MET A 87 6.06 6.01 8.09
CA MET A 87 4.73 6.29 8.62
C MET A 87 4.56 5.66 10.00
N ASP A 88 4.03 6.43 10.94
CA ASP A 88 3.75 5.93 12.28
C ASP A 88 2.51 5.02 12.25
N ILE A 89 2.73 3.74 12.57
CA ILE A 89 1.64 2.75 12.65
C ILE A 89 0.93 2.74 14.00
N GLU A 90 1.50 3.42 15.00
CA GLU A 90 0.97 3.50 16.36
C GLU A 90 0.01 4.69 16.52
N GLU A 91 0.36 5.85 15.98
CA GLU A 91 -0.43 7.07 16.14
C GLU A 91 -1.45 7.27 15.02
N GLY A 92 -1.15 6.86 13.78
CA GLY A 92 -2.02 7.06 12.61
C GLY A 92 -2.00 8.50 12.10
N GLY A 93 -2.98 8.88 11.24
CA GLY A 93 -3.10 10.26 10.76
C GLY A 93 -2.44 10.51 9.40
N LYS A 94 -2.56 9.57 8.47
CA LYS A 94 -2.04 9.68 7.09
C LYS A 94 -2.38 11.02 6.42
N HIS A 95 -3.55 11.59 6.72
CA HIS A 95 -4.01 12.85 6.13
C HIS A 95 -3.22 14.07 6.61
N GLU A 96 -2.53 13.99 7.76
CA GLU A 96 -1.70 15.07 8.33
C GLU A 96 -0.19 14.79 8.20
N ASP A 97 0.20 13.53 7.94
CA ASP A 97 1.61 13.15 7.81
C ASP A 97 2.25 13.78 6.56
N ASP A 98 3.52 14.17 6.67
CA ASP A 98 4.28 14.75 5.56
C ASP A 98 4.71 13.71 4.52
N LEU A 99 4.78 12.44 4.90
CA LEU A 99 5.26 11.34 4.05
C LEU A 99 4.47 11.21 2.73
N PRO A 100 3.12 11.27 2.70
CA PRO A 100 2.35 11.24 1.47
C PRO A 100 2.77 12.32 0.47
N VAL A 101 2.92 13.56 0.95
CA VAL A 101 3.28 14.70 0.09
C VAL A 101 4.72 14.57 -0.39
N ILE A 102 5.67 14.26 0.50
CA ILE A 102 7.10 14.09 0.16
C ILE A 102 7.25 13.01 -0.90
N HIS A 103 6.61 11.84 -0.73
CA HIS A 103 6.72 10.73 -1.69
C HIS A 103 6.08 11.06 -3.03
N LEU A 104 4.82 11.53 -3.05
CA LEU A 104 4.13 11.74 -4.32
C LEU A 104 4.75 12.87 -5.13
N VAL A 105 5.15 13.96 -4.50
CA VAL A 105 5.86 15.05 -5.19
C VAL A 105 7.20 14.56 -5.76
N SER A 106 7.96 13.77 -5.00
CA SER A 106 9.23 13.20 -5.46
C SER A 106 9.06 12.21 -6.61
N ILE A 107 8.07 11.32 -6.51
CA ILE A 107 7.74 10.33 -7.55
C ILE A 107 7.32 11.04 -8.85
N VAL A 108 6.43 12.02 -8.76
CA VAL A 108 5.96 12.79 -9.91
C VAL A 108 7.13 13.51 -10.59
N ALA A 109 8.00 14.15 -9.80
CA ALA A 109 9.18 14.84 -10.31
C ALA A 109 10.13 13.86 -11.04
N ALA A 110 10.42 12.72 -10.42
CA ALA A 110 11.27 11.69 -11.04
C ALA A 110 10.67 11.15 -12.35
N LYS A 111 9.38 10.84 -12.36
CA LYS A 111 8.69 10.32 -13.56
C LYS A 111 8.64 11.35 -14.69
N ALA A 112 8.47 12.63 -14.36
CA ALA A 112 8.50 13.70 -15.35
C ALA A 112 9.88 13.83 -15.99
N ILE A 113 10.93 13.79 -15.17
CA ILE A 113 12.31 13.84 -15.66
C ILE A 113 12.64 12.62 -16.53
N GLN A 114 12.26 11.42 -16.08
CA GLN A 114 12.45 10.18 -16.86
C GLN A 114 11.71 10.23 -18.19
N LYS A 115 10.50 10.77 -18.23
CA LYS A 115 9.72 10.93 -19.46
C LYS A 115 10.39 11.91 -20.41
N GLU A 116 10.71 13.11 -19.95
CA GLU A 116 11.34 14.15 -20.79
C GLU A 116 12.72 13.69 -21.33
N PHE A 117 13.54 13.08 -20.48
CA PHE A 117 14.82 12.52 -20.90
C PHE A 117 14.67 11.38 -21.92
N GLY A 118 13.65 10.52 -21.75
CA GLY A 118 13.32 9.47 -22.71
C GLY A 118 12.99 10.01 -24.11
N GLU A 119 12.31 11.16 -24.17
CA GLU A 119 11.90 11.82 -25.41
C GLU A 119 13.02 12.65 -26.05
N THR A 120 13.79 13.40 -25.24
CA THR A 120 14.77 14.40 -25.72
C THR A 120 16.23 13.97 -25.63
N ARG A 121 16.54 12.96 -24.81
CA ARG A 121 17.90 12.55 -24.44
C ARG A 121 18.71 13.67 -23.76
N ASN A 122 18.05 14.71 -23.29
CA ASN A 122 18.68 15.81 -22.58
C ASN A 122 18.06 15.97 -21.19
N SER A 123 18.90 16.33 -20.21
CA SER A 123 18.41 16.69 -18.86
C SER A 123 17.74 18.05 -18.94
N PRO A 124 16.45 18.16 -18.59
CA PRO A 124 15.76 19.45 -18.58
C PRO A 124 16.23 20.30 -17.39
N LYS A 125 16.20 21.63 -17.53
CA LYS A 125 16.45 22.53 -16.39
C LYS A 125 15.20 22.74 -15.54
N THR A 126 14.05 22.83 -16.20
CA THR A 126 12.75 23.10 -15.56
C THR A 126 11.65 22.29 -16.25
N LEU A 127 10.71 21.79 -15.46
CA LEU A 127 9.49 21.10 -15.93
C LEU A 127 8.27 21.59 -15.16
N ASP A 128 7.14 21.71 -15.86
CA ASP A 128 5.82 21.93 -15.27
C ASP A 128 4.96 20.68 -15.46
N VAL A 129 4.45 20.14 -14.35
CA VAL A 129 3.69 18.91 -14.32
C VAL A 129 2.32 19.14 -13.68
N LYS A 130 1.28 18.71 -14.38
CA LYS A 130 -0.09 18.66 -13.87
C LYS A 130 -0.47 17.23 -13.49
N VAL A 131 -1.12 17.07 -12.37
CA VAL A 131 -1.45 15.75 -11.82
C VAL A 131 -2.91 15.65 -11.45
N ASN A 132 -3.58 14.60 -11.95
CA ASN A 132 -4.84 14.11 -11.39
C ASN A 132 -4.51 12.92 -10.49
N LEU A 133 -4.80 13.02 -9.18
CA LEU A 133 -4.48 12.03 -8.19
C LEU A 133 -5.73 11.29 -7.71
N THR A 134 -5.69 9.96 -7.70
CA THR A 134 -6.64 9.13 -6.97
C THR A 134 -5.88 8.32 -5.91
N THR A 135 -6.27 8.47 -4.65
CA THR A 135 -5.60 7.82 -3.51
C THR A 135 -6.62 7.38 -2.46
N ALA A 136 -6.16 6.72 -1.40
CA ALA A 136 -6.98 6.27 -0.29
C ALA A 136 -6.31 6.52 1.06
N ILE A 137 -7.13 6.67 2.09
CA ILE A 137 -6.70 6.65 3.50
C ILE A 137 -7.37 5.46 4.22
N PRO A 138 -6.77 4.97 5.33
CA PRO A 138 -7.33 3.87 6.10
C PRO A 138 -8.80 4.08 6.46
N ALA A 139 -9.57 3.00 6.45
CA ALA A 139 -10.99 3.07 6.81
C ALA A 139 -11.20 3.55 8.26
N SER A 140 -10.28 3.20 9.15
CA SER A 140 -10.23 3.66 10.54
C SER A 140 -10.06 5.17 10.70
N GLU A 141 -9.36 5.80 9.74
CA GLU A 141 -9.09 7.25 9.73
C GLU A 141 -10.07 8.01 8.84
N TRP A 142 -10.78 7.32 7.97
CA TRP A 142 -11.59 7.98 6.95
C TRP A 142 -12.79 8.70 7.53
N LYS A 143 -12.77 10.01 7.35
CA LYS A 143 -13.89 10.94 7.55
C LYS A 143 -13.90 11.92 6.40
N PRO A 144 -15.05 12.50 6.04
CA PRO A 144 -15.10 13.51 4.97
C PRO A 144 -14.13 14.69 5.19
N GLU A 145 -13.94 15.11 6.43
CA GLU A 145 -12.99 16.16 6.79
C GLU A 145 -11.52 15.77 6.61
N HIS A 146 -11.16 14.52 6.92
CA HIS A 146 -9.78 14.00 6.72
C HIS A 146 -9.47 13.85 5.24
N ALA A 147 -10.40 13.31 4.44
CA ALA A 147 -10.26 13.23 3.00
C ALA A 147 -10.04 14.63 2.38
N ARG A 148 -10.91 15.61 2.73
CA ARG A 148 -10.75 17.00 2.27
C ARG A 148 -9.46 17.64 2.75
N THR A 149 -8.97 17.32 3.94
CA THR A 149 -7.69 17.83 4.44
C THR A 149 -6.55 17.34 3.55
N LEU A 150 -6.50 16.06 3.22
CA LEU A 150 -5.46 15.52 2.34
C LEU A 150 -5.58 16.06 0.90
N GLU A 151 -6.81 16.12 0.34
CA GLU A 151 -7.07 16.76 -0.96
C GLU A 151 -6.54 18.18 -1.02
N LYS A 152 -6.88 18.99 -0.01
CA LYS A 152 -6.49 20.40 0.09
C LYS A 152 -4.97 20.57 0.17
N ARG A 153 -4.26 19.71 0.91
CA ARG A 153 -2.80 19.72 1.00
C ARG A 153 -2.14 19.56 -0.37
N PHE A 154 -2.72 18.80 -1.28
CA PHE A 154 -2.20 18.65 -2.64
C PHE A 154 -2.60 19.79 -3.56
N ILE A 155 -3.86 20.26 -3.52
CA ILE A 155 -4.44 21.18 -4.52
C ILE A 155 -4.12 22.65 -4.20
N GLU A 156 -4.02 23.03 -2.92
CA GLU A 156 -4.05 24.45 -2.49
C GLU A 156 -2.96 25.31 -3.14
N LYS A 157 -1.77 24.76 -3.35
CA LYS A 157 -0.63 25.45 -3.99
C LYS A 157 0.24 24.47 -4.75
N PRO A 158 0.91 24.93 -5.82
CA PRO A 158 1.94 24.11 -6.47
C PRO A 158 3.06 23.74 -5.51
N HIS A 159 3.65 22.58 -5.74
CA HIS A 159 4.81 22.07 -5.04
C HIS A 159 6.03 22.17 -5.94
N VAL A 160 7.15 22.61 -5.40
CA VAL A 160 8.40 22.69 -6.16
C VAL A 160 9.36 21.63 -5.65
N ALA A 161 9.80 20.77 -6.55
CA ALA A 161 10.82 19.76 -6.32
C ALA A 161 12.08 20.10 -7.11
N ILE A 162 13.22 20.20 -6.46
CA ILE A 162 14.53 20.32 -7.12
C ILE A 162 15.23 18.98 -6.94
N VAL A 163 15.40 18.26 -8.04
CA VAL A 163 15.95 16.89 -8.05
C VAL A 163 17.42 16.96 -8.43
N ASP A 164 18.27 16.34 -7.62
CA ASP A 164 19.71 16.22 -7.90
C ASP A 164 19.95 15.04 -8.86
N ILE A 165 20.58 15.30 -10.01
CA ILE A 165 20.93 14.32 -11.05
C ILE A 165 22.40 14.51 -11.40
N ALA A 166 23.27 13.62 -10.94
CA ALA A 166 24.72 13.83 -11.04
C ALA A 166 25.11 15.20 -10.46
N GLU A 167 25.75 16.06 -11.24
CA GLU A 167 26.13 17.43 -10.86
C GLU A 167 25.06 18.47 -11.23
N GLU A 168 23.95 18.04 -11.88
CA GLU A 168 22.87 18.89 -12.35
C GLU A 168 21.71 18.92 -11.38
N LYS A 169 20.87 19.97 -11.50
CA LYS A 169 19.65 20.13 -10.75
C LYS A 169 18.50 20.42 -11.70
N VAL A 170 17.43 19.63 -11.55
CA VAL A 170 16.19 19.81 -12.32
C VAL A 170 15.11 20.32 -11.42
N THR A 171 14.53 21.48 -11.75
CA THR A 171 13.40 22.04 -11.02
C THR A 171 12.09 21.58 -11.64
N VAL A 172 11.25 20.94 -10.85
CA VAL A 172 9.93 20.47 -11.28
C VAL A 172 8.85 21.15 -10.46
N THR A 173 7.96 21.88 -11.14
CA THR A 173 6.76 22.44 -10.52
C THR A 173 5.63 21.44 -10.70
N VAL A 174 5.09 20.93 -9.59
CA VAL A 174 4.01 19.94 -9.56
C VAL A 174 2.72 20.63 -9.12
N THR A 175 1.71 20.62 -9.98
CA THR A 175 0.38 21.16 -9.70
C THR A 175 -0.64 20.03 -9.72
N PHE A 176 -1.27 19.73 -8.61
CA PHE A 176 -2.38 18.80 -8.54
C PHE A 176 -3.67 19.54 -8.94
N GLU A 177 -4.28 19.13 -10.06
CA GLU A 177 -5.51 19.77 -10.58
C GLU A 177 -6.76 19.14 -9.98
N ASN A 178 -6.76 17.79 -9.88
CA ASN A 178 -7.84 17.03 -9.26
C ASN A 178 -7.23 16.02 -8.29
N VAL A 179 -7.81 15.92 -7.11
CA VAL A 179 -7.43 14.93 -6.11
C VAL A 179 -8.68 14.27 -5.55
N ILE A 180 -8.73 12.96 -5.59
CA ILE A 180 -9.80 12.15 -5.05
C ILE A 180 -9.21 11.25 -3.96
N VAL A 181 -9.75 11.36 -2.75
CA VAL A 181 -9.36 10.53 -1.62
C VAL A 181 -10.51 9.63 -1.23
N THR A 182 -10.35 8.34 -1.45
CA THR A 182 -11.33 7.31 -1.07
C THR A 182 -10.91 6.60 0.23
N ARG A 183 -11.74 5.65 0.67
CA ARG A 183 -11.48 4.80 1.83
C ARG A 183 -10.74 3.54 1.38
N GLU A 184 -9.65 3.16 2.07
CA GLU A 184 -9.00 1.85 1.87
C GLU A 184 -10.02 0.71 2.06
N GLY A 185 -9.83 -0.41 1.36
CA GLY A 185 -10.75 -1.55 1.35
C GLY A 185 -11.93 -1.42 0.38
N ILE A 186 -12.28 -0.22 -0.10
CA ILE A 186 -13.27 -0.05 -1.16
C ILE A 186 -12.68 -0.38 -2.55
N PRO A 187 -11.51 0.12 -2.93
CA PRO A 187 -10.90 -0.18 -4.22
C PRO A 187 -10.81 -1.68 -4.55
N PRO A 188 -10.42 -2.58 -3.62
CA PRO A 188 -10.38 -4.01 -3.88
C PRO A 188 -11.69 -4.62 -4.38
N LEU A 189 -12.84 -4.13 -3.91
CA LEU A 189 -14.13 -4.62 -4.39
C LEU A 189 -14.31 -4.35 -5.90
N TYR A 190 -13.96 -3.15 -6.36
CA TYR A 190 -13.99 -2.81 -7.78
C TYR A 190 -12.99 -3.65 -8.60
N ARG A 191 -11.82 -3.94 -8.02
CA ARG A 191 -10.84 -4.85 -8.64
C ARG A 191 -11.39 -6.27 -8.82
N MET A 192 -12.11 -6.79 -7.82
CA MET A 192 -12.76 -8.10 -7.89
C MET A 192 -13.83 -8.15 -8.98
N ILE A 193 -14.71 -7.15 -9.05
CA ILE A 193 -15.74 -7.03 -10.08
C ILE A 193 -15.13 -6.98 -11.48
N ARG A 194 -14.07 -6.19 -11.66
CA ARG A 194 -13.35 -6.13 -12.95
C ARG A 194 -12.69 -7.47 -13.30
N ALA A 195 -12.15 -8.18 -12.35
CA ALA A 195 -11.59 -9.50 -12.56
C ALA A 195 -12.63 -10.52 -13.03
N ILE A 196 -13.85 -10.46 -12.47
CA ILE A 196 -14.97 -11.28 -12.92
C ILE A 196 -15.35 -10.89 -14.36
N ALA A 197 -15.49 -9.59 -14.66
CA ALA A 197 -15.81 -9.09 -15.98
C ALA A 197 -14.80 -9.54 -17.04
N ASN A 198 -13.53 -9.56 -16.70
CA ASN A 198 -12.43 -9.95 -17.57
C ASN A 198 -12.18 -11.47 -17.61
N GLY A 199 -12.89 -12.28 -16.83
CA GLY A 199 -12.69 -13.72 -16.75
C GLY A 199 -11.35 -14.13 -16.11
N GLU A 200 -10.82 -13.35 -15.18
CA GLU A 200 -9.56 -13.60 -14.48
C GLU A 200 -9.70 -14.71 -13.44
N LYS A 201 -10.00 -15.94 -13.88
CA LYS A 201 -10.30 -17.10 -13.00
C LYS A 201 -9.23 -17.38 -11.95
N LYS A 202 -7.96 -17.10 -12.21
CA LYS A 202 -6.85 -17.34 -11.29
C LYS A 202 -6.99 -16.55 -9.98
N MET A 203 -7.51 -15.34 -10.02
CA MET A 203 -7.74 -14.53 -8.82
C MET A 203 -8.69 -15.22 -7.83
N PHE A 204 -9.62 -16.02 -8.33
CA PHE A 204 -10.63 -16.72 -7.54
C PHE A 204 -10.30 -18.21 -7.33
N SER A 205 -9.09 -18.67 -7.65
CA SER A 205 -8.73 -20.10 -7.58
C SER A 205 -8.95 -20.70 -6.20
N ARG A 206 -8.51 -20.05 -5.14
CA ARG A 206 -8.68 -20.50 -3.75
C ARG A 206 -10.14 -20.45 -3.28
N TYR A 207 -10.91 -19.47 -3.75
CA TYR A 207 -12.34 -19.38 -3.50
C TYR A 207 -13.08 -20.57 -4.12
N VAL A 208 -12.77 -20.87 -5.38
CA VAL A 208 -13.34 -22.03 -6.09
C VAL A 208 -13.00 -23.34 -5.36
N GLU A 209 -11.74 -23.51 -4.97
CA GLU A 209 -11.29 -24.69 -4.21
C GLU A 209 -12.04 -24.80 -2.87
N PHE A 210 -12.14 -23.72 -2.11
CA PHE A 210 -12.86 -23.71 -0.84
C PHE A 210 -14.36 -24.05 -1.03
N CYS A 211 -15.04 -23.46 -2.00
CA CYS A 211 -16.43 -23.75 -2.29
C CYS A 211 -16.65 -25.22 -2.66
N LYS A 212 -15.79 -25.81 -3.49
CA LYS A 212 -15.85 -27.23 -3.86
C LYS A 212 -15.56 -28.15 -2.67
N GLU A 213 -14.46 -27.91 -1.98
CA GLU A 213 -13.97 -28.85 -0.96
C GLU A 213 -14.72 -28.75 0.37
N GLN A 214 -15.03 -27.53 0.81
CA GLN A 214 -15.59 -27.30 2.13
C GLN A 214 -17.11 -27.15 2.12
N LEU A 215 -17.69 -26.51 1.09
CA LEU A 215 -19.13 -26.27 0.98
C LEU A 215 -19.84 -27.28 0.06
N LYS A 216 -19.06 -28.07 -0.72
CA LYS A 216 -19.56 -29.08 -1.65
C LYS A 216 -20.43 -28.50 -2.78
N TYR A 217 -20.11 -27.29 -3.22
CA TYR A 217 -20.78 -26.66 -4.37
C TYR A 217 -20.40 -27.35 -5.68
N SER A 218 -21.36 -27.46 -6.60
CA SER A 218 -21.10 -27.94 -7.95
C SER A 218 -20.39 -26.87 -8.80
N ASP A 219 -19.83 -27.28 -9.95
CA ASP A 219 -19.19 -26.32 -10.87
C ASP A 219 -20.20 -25.29 -11.39
N GLU A 220 -21.45 -25.67 -11.67
CA GLU A 220 -22.50 -24.75 -12.10
C GLU A 220 -22.85 -23.73 -11.01
N GLN A 221 -22.89 -24.17 -9.75
CA GLN A 221 -23.13 -23.26 -8.63
C GLN A 221 -22.02 -22.23 -8.51
N ILE A 222 -20.76 -22.65 -8.62
CA ILE A 222 -19.59 -21.77 -8.54
C ILE A 222 -19.53 -20.78 -9.71
N GLU A 223 -19.83 -21.26 -10.94
CA GLU A 223 -19.92 -20.37 -12.10
C GLU A 223 -21.03 -19.30 -11.94
N ALA A 224 -22.17 -19.67 -11.37
CA ALA A 224 -23.23 -18.73 -11.05
C ALA A 224 -22.84 -17.69 -9.99
N LEU A 225 -22.00 -18.07 -9.00
CA LEU A 225 -21.48 -17.15 -7.98
C LEU A 225 -20.49 -16.15 -8.55
N LEU A 226 -19.68 -16.54 -9.54
CA LEU A 226 -18.65 -15.70 -10.18
C LEU A 226 -19.18 -14.95 -11.40
N THR A 227 -20.43 -14.49 -11.34
CA THR A 227 -21.00 -13.52 -12.30
C THR A 227 -21.05 -12.14 -11.66
N ILE A 228 -20.95 -11.08 -12.46
CA ILE A 228 -21.08 -9.70 -11.98
C ILE A 228 -22.39 -9.53 -11.23
N GLU A 229 -23.49 -10.03 -11.82
CA GLU A 229 -24.82 -9.89 -11.24
C GLU A 229 -24.93 -10.52 -9.84
N THR A 230 -24.39 -11.69 -9.62
CA THR A 230 -24.44 -12.38 -8.34
C THR A 230 -23.43 -11.79 -7.35
N PHE A 231 -22.18 -11.63 -7.77
CA PHE A 231 -21.11 -11.20 -6.88
C PHE A 231 -21.32 -9.76 -6.39
N SER A 232 -21.81 -8.85 -7.27
CA SER A 232 -22.10 -7.46 -6.89
C SER A 232 -23.25 -7.28 -5.89
N LYS A 233 -23.98 -8.35 -5.58
CA LYS A 233 -25.06 -8.35 -4.56
C LYS A 233 -24.66 -9.04 -3.26
N LYS A 234 -23.46 -9.64 -3.19
CA LYS A 234 -22.99 -10.36 -2.01
C LYS A 234 -22.74 -9.43 -0.83
N LYS A 235 -23.09 -9.92 0.36
CA LYS A 235 -22.68 -9.29 1.62
C LYS A 235 -21.31 -9.79 2.02
N ILE A 236 -20.30 -8.93 1.95
CA ILE A 236 -18.89 -9.32 2.11
C ILE A 236 -18.27 -8.60 3.31
N LEU A 237 -17.67 -9.35 4.22
CA LEU A 237 -16.73 -8.81 5.19
C LEU A 237 -15.32 -8.91 4.63
N HIS A 238 -14.79 -7.81 4.20
CA HIS A 238 -13.42 -7.68 3.72
C HIS A 238 -12.46 -7.53 4.89
N SER A 239 -11.30 -8.16 4.79
CA SER A 239 -10.18 -8.02 5.72
C SER A 239 -8.91 -7.74 4.90
N ASP A 240 -8.58 -6.46 4.78
CA ASP A 240 -7.35 -5.99 4.13
C ASP A 240 -6.24 -5.97 5.17
N ILE A 241 -5.40 -7.00 5.16
CA ILE A 241 -4.32 -7.16 6.12
C ILE A 241 -3.08 -6.45 5.58
N GLY A 242 -2.82 -5.26 6.12
CA GLY A 242 -1.70 -4.41 5.74
C GLY A 242 -0.44 -4.62 6.59
N ASP A 243 0.46 -3.64 6.52
CA ASP A 243 1.66 -3.58 7.36
C ASP A 243 1.34 -3.02 8.76
N GLY A 244 0.68 -1.87 8.85
CA GLY A 244 0.36 -1.23 10.13
C GLY A 244 -1.04 -1.56 10.65
N THR A 245 -2.00 -1.74 9.76
CA THR A 245 -3.41 -1.92 10.09
C THR A 245 -4.00 -3.12 9.36
N THR A 246 -5.11 -3.63 9.91
CA THR A 246 -6.06 -4.47 9.18
C THR A 246 -7.37 -3.72 9.08
N GLU A 247 -7.79 -3.44 7.83
CA GLU A 247 -9.05 -2.75 7.57
C GLU A 247 -10.16 -3.78 7.37
N TYR A 248 -11.25 -3.62 8.14
CA TYR A 248 -12.44 -4.45 8.08
C TYR A 248 -13.57 -3.64 7.45
N ILE A 249 -13.95 -4.00 6.23
CA ILE A 249 -14.97 -3.31 5.47
C ILE A 249 -16.14 -4.26 5.25
N TYR A 250 -17.33 -3.87 5.73
CA TYR A 250 -18.53 -4.61 5.42
C TYR A 250 -19.28 -3.94 4.28
N THR A 251 -19.58 -4.71 3.25
CA THR A 251 -20.36 -4.24 2.11
C THR A 251 -21.65 -5.04 1.95
N ASP A 252 -22.73 -4.34 1.60
CA ASP A 252 -23.96 -4.93 1.08
C ASP A 252 -23.97 -4.67 -0.44
N GLY A 253 -23.65 -5.69 -1.20
CA GLY A 253 -23.32 -5.52 -2.60
C GLY A 253 -22.11 -4.60 -2.80
N MET A 254 -22.26 -3.59 -3.65
CA MET A 254 -21.23 -2.59 -3.94
C MET A 254 -21.17 -1.44 -2.91
N ASN A 255 -22.07 -1.44 -1.93
CA ASN A 255 -22.21 -0.33 -0.99
C ASN A 255 -21.53 -0.66 0.34
N PRO A 256 -20.51 0.09 0.77
CA PRO A 256 -19.97 -0.06 2.11
C PRO A 256 -20.99 0.42 3.14
N ILE A 257 -21.09 -0.30 4.25
CA ILE A 257 -21.90 0.09 5.42
C ILE A 257 -20.97 0.89 6.36
N PRO A 258 -21.08 2.23 6.41
CA PRO A 258 -20.07 3.08 7.06
C PRO A 258 -19.81 2.73 8.52
N ASP A 259 -20.88 2.49 9.30
CA ASP A 259 -20.81 2.19 10.73
C ASP A 259 -20.21 0.79 11.01
N SER A 260 -20.12 -0.05 10.00
CA SER A 260 -19.54 -1.39 10.07
C SER A 260 -18.14 -1.48 9.47
N CYS A 261 -17.60 -0.34 8.99
CA CYS A 261 -16.24 -0.25 8.47
C CYS A 261 -15.31 0.25 9.58
N THR A 262 -14.31 -0.53 9.92
CA THR A 262 -13.37 -0.24 11.01
C THR A 262 -11.96 -0.62 10.60
N GLY A 263 -10.96 -0.08 11.29
CA GLY A 263 -9.58 -0.54 11.19
C GLY A 263 -9.05 -0.87 12.57
N GLU A 264 -8.22 -1.90 12.65
CA GLU A 264 -7.50 -2.25 13.85
C GLU A 264 -6.00 -2.08 13.60
N ARG A 265 -5.29 -1.57 14.59
CA ARG A 265 -3.82 -1.45 14.54
C ARG A 265 -3.18 -2.82 14.69
N ARG A 266 -3.43 -3.68 13.74
CA ARG A 266 -2.96 -5.05 13.63
C ARG A 266 -2.55 -5.30 12.21
N GLY A 267 -1.27 -5.46 12.02
CA GLY A 267 -0.68 -5.75 10.74
C GLY A 267 0.65 -6.44 10.93
N ILE A 268 1.25 -6.87 9.84
CA ILE A 268 2.52 -7.60 9.88
C ILE A 268 3.68 -6.73 10.42
N GLY A 269 3.56 -5.41 10.30
CA GLY A 269 4.55 -4.46 10.81
C GLY A 269 4.71 -4.49 12.32
N HIS A 270 3.64 -4.78 13.07
CA HIS A 270 3.73 -4.96 14.53
C HIS A 270 4.53 -6.21 14.90
N ALA A 271 4.31 -7.33 14.18
CA ALA A 271 5.12 -8.53 14.34
C ALA A 271 6.60 -8.28 14.01
N LEU A 272 6.87 -7.48 12.96
CA LEU A 272 8.24 -7.09 12.60
C LEU A 272 8.90 -6.24 13.69
N LEU A 273 8.21 -5.25 14.26
CA LEU A 273 8.75 -4.40 15.34
C LEU A 273 9.11 -5.23 16.57
N GLU A 274 8.23 -6.15 16.96
CA GLU A 274 8.48 -7.03 18.09
C GLU A 274 9.64 -8.00 17.82
N ALA A 275 9.71 -8.57 16.61
CA ALA A 275 10.83 -9.43 16.20
C ALA A 275 12.17 -8.67 16.13
N ILE A 276 12.16 -7.40 15.70
CA ILE A 276 13.34 -6.51 15.74
C ILE A 276 13.81 -6.34 17.19
N SER A 277 12.89 -6.04 18.10
CA SER A 277 13.21 -5.88 19.53
C SER A 277 13.81 -7.16 20.11
N LEU A 278 13.25 -8.33 19.80
CA LEU A 278 13.79 -9.61 20.24
C LEU A 278 15.20 -9.86 19.67
N LEU A 279 15.42 -9.57 18.39
CA LEU A 279 16.73 -9.71 17.75
C LEU A 279 17.78 -8.79 18.43
N GLN A 280 17.44 -7.52 18.64
CA GLN A 280 18.33 -6.55 19.28
C GLN A 280 18.67 -6.91 20.72
N ASN A 281 17.69 -7.39 21.49
CA ASN A 281 17.90 -7.85 22.89
C ASN A 281 18.82 -9.06 22.94
N ASN A 282 18.73 -9.97 21.98
CA ASN A 282 19.58 -11.15 21.91
C ASN A 282 20.94 -10.88 21.27
N ARG A 283 21.05 -9.82 20.46
CA ARG A 283 22.25 -9.45 19.71
C ARG A 283 22.50 -7.94 19.80
N PRO A 284 23.04 -7.44 20.91
CA PRO A 284 23.28 -6.00 21.12
C PRO A 284 24.14 -5.31 20.04
N GLY A 285 24.91 -6.09 19.26
CA GLY A 285 25.72 -5.59 18.13
C GLY A 285 24.94 -5.38 16.82
N VAL A 286 23.64 -5.68 16.78
CA VAL A 286 22.80 -5.45 15.57
C VAL A 286 22.45 -3.99 15.48
N GLY A 287 22.52 -3.10 16.27
CA GLY A 287 22.14 -1.69 16.13
C GLY A 287 20.66 -1.49 15.79
N GLU A 288 20.31 -0.25 15.47
CA GLU A 288 18.93 0.11 15.15
C GLU A 288 18.57 -0.37 13.73
N LEU A 289 17.39 -0.99 13.58
CA LEU A 289 16.85 -1.48 12.34
C LEU A 289 15.47 -0.87 12.07
N THR A 290 15.23 -0.44 10.83
CA THR A 290 13.87 -0.17 10.36
C THR A 290 13.15 -1.46 10.01
N ARG A 291 11.81 -1.44 9.94
CA ARG A 291 11.00 -2.58 9.49
C ARG A 291 11.40 -3.06 8.09
N GLN A 292 11.70 -2.11 7.20
CA GLN A 292 12.13 -2.39 5.84
C GLN A 292 13.48 -3.14 5.81
N GLN A 293 14.45 -2.69 6.61
CA GLN A 293 15.75 -3.36 6.72
C GLN A 293 15.63 -4.76 7.32
N PHE A 294 14.79 -4.92 8.35
CA PHE A 294 14.52 -6.24 8.93
C PHE A 294 13.82 -7.17 7.92
N ALA A 295 12.84 -6.66 7.16
CA ALA A 295 12.20 -7.42 6.09
C ALA A 295 13.21 -7.87 5.02
N GLU A 296 14.22 -7.04 4.69
CA GLU A 296 15.30 -7.46 3.80
C GLU A 296 16.16 -8.60 4.40
N ILE A 297 16.43 -8.59 5.70
CA ILE A 297 17.13 -9.70 6.39
C ILE A 297 16.35 -10.99 6.23
N LEU A 298 15.02 -10.94 6.36
CA LEU A 298 14.13 -12.10 6.18
C LEU A 298 14.14 -12.64 4.74
N LEU A 299 14.39 -11.79 3.74
CA LEU A 299 14.44 -12.17 2.33
C LEU A 299 15.82 -12.67 1.87
N LYS A 300 16.88 -12.53 2.68
CA LYS A 300 18.26 -12.87 2.32
C LYS A 300 18.76 -14.06 3.16
N PRO A 301 18.62 -15.32 2.71
CA PRO A 301 19.03 -16.51 3.47
C PRO A 301 20.52 -16.50 3.86
N GLU A 302 21.36 -15.83 3.07
CA GLU A 302 22.80 -15.67 3.31
C GLU A 302 23.14 -14.64 4.38
N HIS A 303 22.17 -13.84 4.83
CA HIS A 303 22.43 -12.85 5.86
C HIS A 303 22.71 -13.50 7.21
N LYS A 304 23.79 -13.06 7.89
CA LYS A 304 24.28 -13.67 9.14
C LYS A 304 23.24 -13.78 10.27
N PHE A 305 22.21 -12.94 10.26
CA PHE A 305 21.12 -12.95 11.25
C PHE A 305 19.81 -13.53 10.70
N HIS A 306 19.79 -14.07 9.48
CA HIS A 306 18.56 -14.54 8.83
C HIS A 306 17.82 -15.58 9.69
N SER A 307 18.53 -16.61 10.16
CA SER A 307 17.92 -17.71 10.92
C SER A 307 17.27 -17.24 12.22
N GLU A 308 17.96 -16.37 12.97
CA GLU A 308 17.45 -15.83 14.23
C GLU A 308 16.26 -14.87 13.97
N ALA A 309 16.41 -13.96 13.02
CA ALA A 309 15.35 -13.04 12.61
C ALA A 309 14.08 -13.78 12.18
N LYS A 310 14.25 -14.84 11.39
CA LYS A 310 13.14 -15.70 10.95
C LYS A 310 12.48 -16.42 12.13
N GLY A 311 13.24 -16.91 13.10
CA GLY A 311 12.71 -17.55 14.30
C GLY A 311 11.87 -16.57 15.14
N PHE A 312 12.39 -15.38 15.44
CA PHE A 312 11.65 -14.37 16.18
C PHE A 312 10.40 -13.89 15.43
N PHE A 313 10.52 -13.69 14.11
CA PHE A 313 9.38 -13.30 13.29
C PHE A 313 8.29 -14.37 13.26
N TYR A 314 8.66 -15.65 13.25
CA TYR A 314 7.71 -16.75 13.31
C TYR A 314 6.87 -16.73 14.60
N GLU A 315 7.51 -16.48 15.75
CA GLU A 315 6.82 -16.39 17.04
C GLU A 315 5.89 -15.15 17.11
N THR A 316 6.38 -13.98 16.69
CA THR A 316 5.61 -12.73 16.79
C THR A 316 4.47 -12.66 15.80
N ARG A 317 4.62 -13.21 14.58
CA ARG A 317 3.55 -13.25 13.58
C ARG A 317 2.37 -14.10 14.02
N PHE A 318 2.63 -15.21 14.74
CA PHE A 318 1.57 -16.07 15.29
C PHE A 318 0.63 -15.29 16.19
N VAL A 319 1.15 -14.48 17.09
CA VAL A 319 0.35 -13.63 17.98
C VAL A 319 -0.52 -12.65 17.20
N GLN A 320 0.02 -12.06 16.12
CA GLN A 320 -0.76 -11.17 15.24
C GLN A 320 -1.86 -11.94 14.51
N ALA A 321 -1.58 -13.15 14.03
CA ALA A 321 -2.58 -13.99 13.39
C ALA A 321 -3.76 -14.31 14.32
N GLU A 322 -3.48 -14.70 15.58
CA GLU A 322 -4.53 -14.95 16.58
C GLU A 322 -5.39 -13.70 16.85
N ASN A 323 -4.74 -12.53 16.95
CA ASN A 323 -5.45 -11.27 17.14
C ASN A 323 -6.37 -10.94 15.96
N ILE A 324 -5.86 -11.06 14.73
CA ILE A 324 -6.63 -10.82 13.50
C ILE A 324 -7.79 -11.81 13.38
N MET A 325 -7.56 -13.09 13.70
CA MET A 325 -8.63 -14.08 13.69
C MET A 325 -9.72 -13.76 14.71
N ARG A 326 -9.35 -13.30 15.90
CA ARG A 326 -10.29 -12.84 16.92
C ARG A 326 -11.09 -11.65 16.44
N ASP A 327 -10.45 -10.69 15.77
CA ASP A 327 -11.10 -9.51 15.23
C ASP A 327 -12.08 -9.89 14.11
N ILE A 328 -11.70 -10.75 13.16
CA ILE A 328 -12.61 -11.26 12.11
C ILE A 328 -13.88 -11.88 12.72
N ARG A 329 -13.72 -12.73 13.74
CA ARG A 329 -14.86 -13.34 14.45
C ARG A 329 -15.77 -12.30 15.10
N ASN A 330 -15.17 -11.28 15.73
CA ASN A 330 -15.91 -10.21 16.38
C ASN A 330 -16.62 -9.31 15.37
N LYS A 331 -15.94 -8.92 14.29
CA LYS A 331 -16.51 -8.08 13.22
C LYS A 331 -17.66 -8.83 12.52
N TYR A 332 -17.51 -10.11 12.23
CA TYR A 332 -18.59 -10.93 11.69
C TYR A 332 -19.83 -10.89 12.58
N ARG A 333 -19.67 -11.11 13.90
CA ARG A 333 -20.81 -11.14 14.83
C ARG A 333 -21.42 -9.77 15.07
N ASN A 334 -20.61 -8.78 15.33
CA ASN A 334 -21.05 -7.49 15.86
C ASN A 334 -21.29 -6.45 14.76
N ASN A 335 -20.44 -6.39 13.75
CA ASN A 335 -20.52 -5.38 12.71
C ASN A 335 -21.39 -5.82 11.53
N THR A 336 -21.45 -7.12 11.25
CA THR A 336 -22.31 -7.65 10.17
C THR A 336 -23.58 -8.31 10.68
N ALA A 337 -23.82 -8.31 11.99
CA ALA A 337 -24.93 -9.05 12.62
C ALA A 337 -25.00 -10.53 12.19
N SER A 338 -23.85 -11.12 11.83
CA SER A 338 -23.72 -12.46 11.24
C SER A 338 -24.43 -12.62 9.89
N GLU A 339 -24.66 -11.52 9.16
CA GLU A 339 -25.28 -11.53 7.84
C GLU A 339 -24.30 -11.59 6.67
N ALA A 340 -22.99 -11.39 6.90
CA ALA A 340 -22.01 -11.58 5.84
C ALA A 340 -22.11 -12.99 5.25
N GLU A 341 -22.01 -13.10 3.94
CA GLU A 341 -22.02 -14.36 3.18
C GLU A 341 -20.60 -14.80 2.84
N VAL A 342 -19.71 -13.84 2.68
CA VAL A 342 -18.32 -14.03 2.27
C VAL A 342 -17.37 -13.36 3.25
N ILE A 343 -16.30 -14.04 3.64
CA ILE A 343 -15.12 -13.43 4.26
C ILE A 343 -14.04 -13.31 3.16
N ALA A 344 -13.65 -12.08 2.83
CA ALA A 344 -12.61 -11.82 1.84
C ALA A 344 -11.30 -11.42 2.54
N ILE A 345 -10.20 -12.11 2.20
CA ILE A 345 -8.86 -11.91 2.79
C ILE A 345 -7.90 -11.50 1.68
N TYR A 346 -7.21 -10.37 1.87
CA TYR A 346 -6.19 -9.86 0.95
C TYR A 346 -5.24 -8.88 1.67
N GLY A 347 -4.40 -8.16 0.91
CA GLY A 347 -3.36 -7.28 1.43
C GLY A 347 -2.02 -7.99 1.63
N GLY A 348 -0.94 -7.23 1.77
CA GLY A 348 0.41 -7.79 1.87
C GLY A 348 0.66 -8.64 3.11
N GLY A 349 -0.01 -8.33 4.21
CA GLY A 349 0.06 -9.10 5.46
C GLY A 349 -0.59 -10.47 5.36
N SER A 350 -1.62 -10.63 4.52
CA SER A 350 -2.31 -11.91 4.35
C SER A 350 -1.38 -13.03 3.86
N ILE A 351 -0.34 -12.67 3.09
CA ILE A 351 0.65 -13.62 2.58
C ILE A 351 1.54 -14.13 3.72
N ALA A 352 2.02 -13.20 4.55
CA ALA A 352 2.93 -13.55 5.63
C ALA A 352 2.24 -14.34 6.77
N LEU A 353 0.93 -14.13 6.94
CA LEU A 353 0.12 -14.76 8.00
C LEU A 353 -0.65 -16.00 7.52
N GLU A 354 -0.49 -16.40 6.25
CA GLU A 354 -1.26 -17.49 5.64
C GLU A 354 -1.21 -18.79 6.44
N GLU A 355 0.01 -19.26 6.78
CA GLU A 355 0.22 -20.51 7.52
C GLU A 355 -0.50 -20.54 8.88
N ASP A 356 -0.61 -19.38 9.53
CA ASP A 356 -1.17 -19.25 10.88
C ASP A 356 -2.69 -19.02 10.85
N LEU A 357 -3.22 -18.36 9.82
CA LEU A 357 -4.64 -17.98 9.73
C LEU A 357 -5.51 -18.98 8.96
N GLU A 358 -4.98 -19.62 7.91
CA GLU A 358 -5.79 -20.32 6.92
C GLU A 358 -6.66 -21.43 7.55
N LYS A 359 -6.05 -22.30 8.34
CA LYS A 359 -6.77 -23.45 8.94
C LYS A 359 -7.93 -23.00 9.83
N GLU A 360 -7.73 -21.94 10.62
CA GLU A 360 -8.76 -21.41 11.51
C GLU A 360 -9.86 -20.70 10.74
N LEU A 361 -9.53 -19.96 9.68
CA LEU A 361 -10.49 -19.31 8.80
C LEU A 361 -11.36 -20.32 8.06
N ILE A 362 -10.75 -21.38 7.49
CA ILE A 362 -11.48 -22.48 6.85
C ILE A 362 -12.47 -23.10 7.83
N SER A 363 -12.01 -23.44 9.05
CA SER A 363 -12.86 -24.02 10.08
C SER A 363 -14.02 -23.08 10.49
N PHE A 364 -13.70 -21.79 10.65
CA PHE A 364 -14.70 -20.78 11.02
C PHE A 364 -15.74 -20.59 9.92
N CYS A 365 -15.31 -20.42 8.67
CA CYS A 365 -16.20 -20.22 7.54
C CYS A 365 -17.09 -21.45 7.32
N LYS A 366 -16.53 -22.66 7.36
CA LYS A 366 -17.30 -23.90 7.26
C LYS A 366 -18.38 -24.01 8.34
N LYS A 367 -18.02 -23.75 9.61
CA LYS A 367 -18.96 -23.80 10.75
C LYS A 367 -20.13 -22.83 10.61
N ASN A 368 -19.89 -21.65 10.06
CA ASN A 368 -20.88 -20.60 9.91
C ASN A 368 -21.54 -20.54 8.52
N LYS A 369 -21.22 -21.52 7.64
CA LYS A 369 -21.70 -21.61 6.25
C LYS A 369 -21.36 -20.36 5.43
N LEU A 370 -20.18 -19.81 5.66
CA LEU A 370 -19.63 -18.66 4.94
C LEU A 370 -18.74 -19.14 3.78
N GLU A 371 -18.68 -18.38 2.72
CA GLU A 371 -17.70 -18.53 1.67
C GLU A 371 -16.39 -17.85 2.09
N LEU A 372 -15.24 -18.47 1.77
CA LEU A 372 -13.92 -17.89 2.02
C LEU A 372 -13.27 -17.46 0.71
N LEU A 373 -13.15 -16.17 0.49
CA LEU A 373 -12.45 -15.59 -0.65
C LEU A 373 -11.05 -15.13 -0.22
N TRP A 374 -10.09 -16.05 -0.25
CA TRP A 374 -8.69 -15.70 -0.02
C TRP A 374 -8.02 -15.37 -1.36
N ILE A 375 -7.61 -14.13 -1.53
CA ILE A 375 -6.95 -13.68 -2.76
C ILE A 375 -5.52 -14.23 -2.81
N PRO A 376 -5.11 -14.91 -3.90
CA PRO A 376 -3.76 -15.42 -4.06
C PRO A 376 -2.69 -14.33 -3.96
N ALA A 377 -1.50 -14.71 -3.45
CA ALA A 377 -0.38 -13.81 -3.16
C ALA A 377 0.01 -12.90 -4.35
N GLU A 378 -0.08 -13.40 -5.57
CA GLU A 378 0.24 -12.67 -6.80
C GLU A 378 -0.67 -11.47 -7.06
N TYR A 379 -1.90 -11.45 -6.49
CA TYR A 379 -2.87 -10.35 -6.61
C TYR A 379 -3.02 -9.58 -5.30
N ALA A 380 -2.90 -10.26 -4.14
CA ALA A 380 -3.27 -9.73 -2.84
C ALA A 380 -2.59 -8.39 -2.49
N VAL A 381 -1.33 -8.23 -2.85
CA VAL A 381 -0.53 -7.03 -2.54
C VAL A 381 -1.05 -5.79 -3.27
N ASP A 382 -1.56 -5.97 -4.49
CA ASP A 382 -1.85 -4.84 -5.39
C ASP A 382 -3.35 -4.55 -5.52
N MET A 383 -4.20 -5.19 -4.70
CA MET A 383 -5.66 -5.03 -4.73
C MET A 383 -6.12 -3.58 -4.59
N ASN A 384 -5.51 -2.81 -3.68
CA ASN A 384 -5.85 -1.40 -3.50
C ASN A 384 -5.45 -0.56 -4.71
N ILE A 385 -4.20 -0.66 -5.17
CA ILE A 385 -3.73 0.18 -6.29
C ILE A 385 -4.43 -0.15 -7.61
N GLU A 386 -4.65 -1.43 -7.87
CA GLU A 386 -5.41 -1.87 -9.05
C GLU A 386 -6.89 -1.46 -8.97
N GLY A 387 -7.47 -1.50 -7.77
CA GLY A 387 -8.83 -1.02 -7.54
C GLY A 387 -8.97 0.49 -7.65
N LEU A 388 -7.96 1.26 -7.20
CA LEU A 388 -7.91 2.71 -7.43
C LEU A 388 -7.85 3.05 -8.91
N ASP A 389 -7.17 2.23 -9.72
CA ASP A 389 -7.15 2.40 -11.17
C ASP A 389 -8.53 2.19 -11.79
N VAL A 390 -9.26 1.15 -11.37
CA VAL A 390 -10.65 0.90 -11.81
C VAL A 390 -11.55 2.08 -11.43
N LEU A 391 -11.48 2.53 -10.18
CA LEU A 391 -12.26 3.69 -9.70
C LEU A 391 -11.99 4.94 -10.53
N ALA A 392 -10.72 5.26 -10.79
CA ALA A 392 -10.32 6.45 -11.51
C ALA A 392 -10.71 6.43 -12.99
N THR A 393 -10.82 5.25 -13.61
CA THR A 393 -11.01 5.11 -15.05
C THR A 393 -12.43 4.73 -15.47
N GLU A 394 -13.21 4.12 -14.57
CA GLU A 394 -14.52 3.54 -14.94
C GLU A 394 -15.68 4.07 -14.08
N VAL A 395 -15.40 4.61 -12.90
CA VAL A 395 -16.46 4.98 -11.94
C VAL A 395 -16.52 6.49 -11.71
N LEU A 396 -15.37 7.16 -11.66
CA LEU A 396 -15.27 8.59 -11.32
C LEU A 396 -15.08 9.49 -12.55
N VAL A 397 -15.22 8.93 -13.75
CA VAL A 397 -15.10 9.65 -15.03
C VAL A 397 -16.40 10.36 -15.41
#